data_1e722b7fa5a2f1c69404f8afe4bee256
#
_entry.id   1e722b7fa5a2f1c69404f8afe4bee256
#
_cell.length_a   1.000
_cell.length_b   1.000
_cell.length_c   1.000
_cell.angle_alpha   90.00
_cell.angle_beta   90.00
_cell.angle_gamma   90.00
#
_symmetry.space_group_name_H-M   'P 1'
#
loop_
_entity.id
_entity.type
_entity.pdbx_description
1 polymer ?
#
loop_
_entity_poly.entity_id
_entity_poly.type
_entity_poly.pdbx_seq_one_letter_code
_entity_poly.pdbx_strand_id
1 'polypeptide(L)'
;MIIDILLLIILAYGLLKGLTRGGVLQLFSLIGFIVALIVARIYAPDLGNIISSIIPSSDPETDNAVWTMFYNAVGFALLFFIVQLVIRKIASMLNLFTKLPVIGFLNRIVGAILGFVQMYLVAFVIILLLFLTPIGNTKALVEESNLAMEMLNSTPVLSDFFKTMF
;
A
#
# COMPACT_ATOMS: atom_id res chain seq x y z
N MET A 1 19.91 -2.95 -3.54
CA MET A 1 20.43 -2.73 -2.16
C MET A 1 19.69 -1.62 -1.38
N ILE A 2 19.50 -0.39 -1.90
CA ILE A 2 18.80 0.69 -1.15
C ILE A 2 17.34 0.31 -0.88
N ILE A 3 16.63 -0.20 -1.87
CA ILE A 3 15.22 -0.64 -1.74
C ILE A 3 15.11 -1.78 -0.73
N ASP A 4 16.03 -2.75 -0.74
CA ASP A 4 16.01 -3.86 0.23
C ASP A 4 16.10 -3.37 1.67
N ILE A 5 16.99 -2.39 1.94
CA ILE A 5 17.14 -1.80 3.27
C ILE A 5 15.88 -1.06 3.68
N LEU A 6 15.27 -0.26 2.77
CA LEU A 6 14.03 0.44 3.03
C LEU A 6 12.88 -0.53 3.32
N LEU A 7 12.77 -1.62 2.56
CA LEU A 7 11.77 -2.66 2.78
C LEU A 7 11.94 -3.33 4.15
N LEU A 8 13.16 -3.69 4.52
CA LEU A 8 13.44 -4.26 5.85
C LEU A 8 13.06 -3.30 6.97
N ILE A 9 13.35 -2.00 6.82
CA ILE A 9 12.96 -0.98 7.80
C ILE A 9 11.44 -0.89 7.91
N ILE A 10 10.71 -0.88 6.79
CA ILE A 10 9.24 -0.83 6.75
C ILE A 10 8.65 -2.06 7.44
N LEU A 11 9.16 -3.25 7.14
CA LEU A 11 8.69 -4.51 7.73
C LEU A 11 8.98 -4.57 9.23
N ALA A 12 10.18 -4.19 9.64
CA ALA A 12 10.56 -4.11 11.06
C ALA A 12 9.69 -3.09 11.82
N TYR A 13 9.44 -1.93 11.24
CA TYR A 13 8.51 -0.94 11.81
C TYR A 13 7.11 -1.52 11.98
N GLY A 14 6.59 -2.28 11.01
CA GLY A 14 5.29 -2.94 11.10
C GLY A 14 5.20 -3.90 12.27
N LEU A 15 6.23 -4.72 12.44
CA LEU A 15 6.35 -5.68 13.54
C LEU A 15 6.39 -4.97 14.91
N LEU A 16 7.25 -3.98 15.06
CA LEU A 16 7.39 -3.21 16.31
C LEU A 16 6.13 -2.44 16.66
N LYS A 17 5.50 -1.80 15.67
CA LYS A 17 4.24 -1.08 15.84
C LYS A 17 3.10 -2.02 16.23
N GLY A 18 3.06 -3.21 15.62
CA GLY A 18 2.08 -4.23 15.98
C GLY A 18 2.26 -4.74 17.41
N LEU A 19 3.50 -4.98 17.84
CA LEU A 19 3.83 -5.35 19.23
C LEU A 19 3.34 -4.32 20.25
N THR A 20 3.49 -3.04 19.95
CA THR A 20 3.11 -1.95 20.88
C THR A 20 1.61 -1.72 20.92
N ARG A 21 0.91 -1.87 19.78
CA ARG A 21 -0.54 -1.66 19.67
C ARG A 21 -1.36 -2.84 20.15
N GLY A 22 -0.86 -4.07 19.99
CA GLY A 22 -1.58 -5.30 20.26
C GLY A 22 -2.50 -5.72 19.11
N GLY A 23 -2.88 -7.03 19.13
CA GLY A 23 -3.58 -7.69 18.03
C GLY A 23 -4.95 -7.10 17.71
N VAL A 24 -5.72 -6.77 18.73
CA VAL A 24 -7.08 -6.22 18.54
C VAL A 24 -7.04 -4.91 17.77
N LEU A 25 -6.20 -3.97 18.21
CA LEU A 25 -6.06 -2.67 17.53
C LEU A 25 -5.45 -2.81 16.13
N GLN A 26 -4.54 -3.75 15.97
CA GLN A 26 -3.92 -4.03 14.69
C GLN A 26 -4.89 -4.67 13.71
N LEU A 27 -5.80 -5.53 14.19
CA LEU A 27 -6.87 -6.11 13.36
C LEU A 27 -7.80 -5.03 12.80
N PHE A 28 -8.26 -4.08 13.64
CA PHE A 28 -9.04 -2.93 13.15
C PHE A 28 -8.29 -2.09 12.13
N SER A 29 -6.99 -1.88 12.34
CA SER A 29 -6.13 -1.17 11.38
C SER A 29 -6.04 -1.91 10.04
N LEU A 30 -5.96 -3.25 10.08
CA LEU A 30 -5.90 -4.10 8.89
C LEU A 30 -7.23 -4.09 8.12
N ILE A 31 -8.36 -4.17 8.82
CA ILE A 31 -9.69 -4.05 8.20
C ILE A 31 -9.83 -2.70 7.50
N GLY A 32 -9.46 -1.61 8.17
CA GLY A 32 -9.47 -0.28 7.56
C GLY A 32 -8.54 -0.17 6.33
N PHE A 33 -7.41 -0.85 6.37
CA PHE A 33 -6.50 -0.95 5.23
C PHE A 33 -7.14 -1.67 4.04
N ILE A 34 -7.80 -2.81 4.27
CA ILE A 34 -8.50 -3.58 3.22
C ILE A 34 -9.64 -2.75 2.61
N VAL A 35 -10.43 -2.06 3.44
CA VAL A 35 -11.49 -1.15 2.94
C VAL A 35 -10.89 -0.05 2.06
N ALA A 36 -9.79 0.55 2.48
CA ALA A 36 -9.10 1.58 1.68
C ALA A 36 -8.59 1.02 0.34
N LEU A 37 -8.07 -0.22 0.32
CA LEU A 37 -7.67 -0.89 -0.92
C LEU A 37 -8.84 -1.09 -1.88
N ILE A 38 -9.98 -1.58 -1.37
CA ILE A 38 -11.17 -1.85 -2.19
C ILE A 38 -11.70 -0.54 -2.79
N VAL A 39 -11.87 0.51 -1.96
CA VAL A 39 -12.35 1.81 -2.42
C VAL A 39 -11.40 2.42 -3.44
N ALA A 40 -10.10 2.41 -3.15
CA ALA A 40 -9.10 2.93 -4.07
C ALA A 40 -9.14 2.18 -5.42
N ARG A 41 -9.29 0.85 -5.38
CA ARG A 41 -9.40 0.04 -6.61
C ARG A 41 -10.60 0.45 -7.47
N ILE A 42 -11.76 0.62 -6.85
CA ILE A 42 -13.01 0.92 -7.60
C ILE A 42 -12.93 2.29 -8.29
N TYR A 43 -12.39 3.30 -7.61
CA TYR A 43 -12.41 4.69 -8.06
C TYR A 43 -11.07 5.18 -8.67
N ALA A 44 -10.03 4.35 -8.68
CA ALA A 44 -8.73 4.74 -9.25
C ALA A 44 -8.81 5.14 -10.73
N PRO A 45 -9.55 4.43 -11.61
CA PRO A 45 -9.66 4.82 -13.01
C PRO A 45 -10.33 6.19 -13.20
N ASP A 46 -11.39 6.48 -12.43
CA ASP A 46 -12.09 7.76 -12.51
C ASP A 46 -11.18 8.92 -12.11
N LEU A 47 -10.44 8.76 -11.02
CA LEU A 47 -9.49 9.77 -10.58
C LEU A 47 -8.28 9.85 -11.53
N GLY A 48 -7.81 8.75 -12.08
CA GLY A 48 -6.76 8.69 -13.09
C GLY A 48 -7.13 9.50 -14.33
N ASN A 49 -8.37 9.37 -14.83
CA ASN A 49 -8.89 10.15 -15.94
C ASN A 49 -8.95 11.65 -15.64
N ILE A 50 -9.32 12.03 -14.41
CA ILE A 50 -9.32 13.43 -13.99
C ILE A 50 -7.87 13.95 -13.97
N ILE A 51 -6.93 13.20 -13.42
CA ILE A 51 -5.52 13.60 -13.35
C ILE A 51 -4.94 13.77 -14.76
N SER A 52 -5.20 12.84 -15.67
CA SER A 52 -4.74 12.90 -17.06
C SER A 52 -5.28 14.10 -17.83
N SER A 53 -6.49 14.55 -17.51
CA SER A 53 -7.10 15.74 -18.13
C SER A 53 -6.45 17.07 -17.64
N ILE A 54 -5.90 17.07 -16.41
CA ILE A 54 -5.24 18.23 -15.81
C ILE A 54 -3.75 18.28 -16.18
N ILE A 55 -3.11 17.11 -16.19
CA ILE A 55 -1.68 16.95 -16.46
C ILE A 55 -1.52 15.97 -17.63
N PRO A 56 -1.69 16.44 -18.88
CA PRO A 56 -1.51 15.58 -20.03
C PRO A 56 -0.05 15.15 -20.17
N SER A 57 0.16 13.91 -20.62
CA SER A 57 1.51 13.42 -20.96
C SER A 57 2.10 14.23 -22.10
N SER A 58 3.31 14.72 -21.90
CA SER A 58 4.03 15.52 -22.92
C SER A 58 4.93 14.68 -23.83
N ASP A 59 4.96 13.37 -23.63
CA ASP A 59 5.85 12.46 -24.34
C ASP A 59 5.09 11.67 -25.42
N PRO A 60 5.23 12.05 -26.71
CA PRO A 60 4.57 11.39 -27.82
C PRO A 60 5.15 10.01 -28.16
N GLU A 61 6.33 9.64 -27.61
CA GLU A 61 6.99 8.37 -27.89
C GLU A 61 6.56 7.27 -26.91
N THR A 62 5.96 7.62 -25.79
CA THR A 62 5.50 6.64 -24.80
C THR A 62 4.08 6.21 -25.10
N ASP A 63 3.84 4.90 -25.10
CA ASP A 63 2.53 4.31 -25.34
C ASP A 63 1.46 4.91 -24.39
N ASN A 64 0.32 5.31 -24.95
CA ASN A 64 -0.81 5.84 -24.19
C ASN A 64 -1.29 4.88 -23.08
N ALA A 65 -1.15 3.57 -23.28
CA ALA A 65 -1.47 2.56 -22.28
C ALA A 65 -0.61 2.72 -21.02
N VAL A 66 0.69 2.98 -21.16
CA VAL A 66 1.62 3.15 -20.03
C VAL A 66 1.27 4.39 -19.22
N TRP A 67 0.92 5.49 -19.88
CA TRP A 67 0.47 6.71 -19.20
C TRP A 67 -0.87 6.52 -18.49
N THR A 68 -1.80 5.79 -19.09
CA THR A 68 -3.08 5.44 -18.45
C THR A 68 -2.84 4.62 -17.18
N MET A 69 -1.99 3.60 -17.24
CA MET A 69 -1.58 2.83 -16.06
C MET A 69 -0.97 3.71 -14.96
N PHE A 70 -0.10 4.64 -15.35
CA PHE A 70 0.52 5.58 -14.41
C PHE A 70 -0.50 6.48 -13.72
N TYR A 71 -1.43 7.10 -14.47
CA TYR A 71 -2.46 7.95 -13.89
C TYR A 71 -3.41 7.17 -12.97
N ASN A 72 -3.77 5.94 -13.35
CA ASN A 72 -4.56 5.05 -12.50
C ASN A 72 -3.80 4.69 -11.23
N ALA A 73 -2.49 4.43 -11.31
CA ALA A 73 -1.65 4.14 -10.15
C ALA A 73 -1.54 5.34 -9.19
N VAL A 74 -1.39 6.55 -9.74
CA VAL A 74 -1.40 7.79 -8.94
C VAL A 74 -2.77 8.01 -8.31
N GLY A 75 -3.85 7.84 -9.07
CA GLY A 75 -5.23 7.92 -8.59
C GLY A 75 -5.50 6.94 -7.46
N PHE A 76 -5.04 5.69 -7.63
CA PHE A 76 -5.11 4.66 -6.59
C PHE A 76 -4.37 5.09 -5.32
N ALA A 77 -3.12 5.53 -5.43
CA ALA A 77 -2.33 5.95 -4.28
C ALA A 77 -3.01 7.09 -3.52
N LEU A 78 -3.47 8.12 -4.22
CA LEU A 78 -4.17 9.26 -3.62
C LEU A 78 -5.43 8.83 -2.88
N LEU A 79 -6.31 8.05 -3.53
CA LEU A 79 -7.54 7.55 -2.92
C LEU A 79 -7.25 6.67 -1.72
N PHE A 80 -6.30 5.76 -1.84
CA PHE A 80 -5.90 4.88 -0.75
C PHE A 80 -5.47 5.68 0.49
N PHE A 81 -4.59 6.67 0.33
CA PHE A 81 -4.13 7.49 1.45
C PHE A 81 -5.25 8.35 2.03
N ILE A 82 -6.11 8.96 1.20
CA ILE A 82 -7.25 9.77 1.66
C ILE A 82 -8.21 8.91 2.47
N VAL A 83 -8.65 7.76 1.94
CA VAL A 83 -9.57 6.85 2.62
C VAL A 83 -8.97 6.35 3.93
N GLN A 84 -7.68 5.99 3.92
CA GLN A 84 -6.97 5.55 5.11
C GLN A 84 -6.91 6.64 6.20
N LEU A 85 -6.72 7.91 5.81
CA LEU A 85 -6.77 9.04 6.75
C LEU A 85 -8.17 9.23 7.32
N VAL A 86 -9.21 9.15 6.49
CA VAL A 86 -10.61 9.27 6.93
C VAL A 86 -10.96 8.17 7.93
N ILE A 87 -10.64 6.91 7.62
CA ILE A 87 -10.90 5.77 8.51
C ILE A 87 -10.17 5.96 9.85
N ARG A 88 -8.92 6.40 9.84
CA ARG A 88 -8.17 6.69 11.09
C ARG A 88 -8.82 7.81 11.90
N LYS A 89 -9.29 8.86 11.25
CA LYS A 89 -9.96 9.98 11.89
C LYS A 89 -11.26 9.51 12.56
N ILE A 90 -12.10 8.77 11.83
CA ILE A 90 -13.35 8.19 12.36
C ILE A 90 -13.06 7.27 13.54
N ALA A 91 -12.10 6.37 13.43
CA ALA A 91 -11.71 5.47 14.50
C ALA A 91 -11.23 6.23 15.77
N SER A 92 -10.51 7.34 15.60
CA SER A 92 -10.05 8.16 16.72
C SER A 92 -11.21 8.91 17.40
N MET A 93 -12.19 9.40 16.62
CA MET A 93 -13.37 10.09 17.15
C MET A 93 -14.28 9.16 17.97
N LEU A 94 -14.37 7.90 17.55
CA LEU A 94 -15.17 6.89 18.26
C LEU A 94 -14.51 6.38 19.54
N ASN A 95 -13.32 6.87 19.91
CA ASN A 95 -12.55 6.40 21.07
C ASN A 95 -12.42 4.86 21.15
N LEU A 96 -12.54 4.18 20.01
CA LEU A 96 -12.49 2.71 19.95
C LEU A 96 -11.15 2.15 20.45
N PHE A 97 -10.09 2.97 20.34
CA PHE A 97 -8.73 2.55 20.69
C PHE A 97 -8.34 2.81 22.16
N THR A 98 -9.05 3.70 22.85
CA THR A 98 -8.70 4.08 24.23
C THR A 98 -9.31 3.17 25.30
N LYS A 99 -10.36 2.43 24.96
CA LYS A 99 -11.13 1.60 25.92
C LYS A 99 -10.83 0.10 25.85
N LEU A 100 -10.03 -0.35 24.88
CA LEU A 100 -9.68 -1.77 24.79
C LEU A 100 -8.52 -2.08 25.73
N PRO A 101 -8.73 -2.97 26.73
CA PRO A 101 -7.65 -3.38 27.59
C PRO A 101 -6.58 -4.09 26.76
N VAL A 102 -5.37 -3.55 26.73
CA VAL A 102 -4.20 -4.19 26.12
C VAL A 102 -3.80 -5.36 27.02
N ILE A 103 -4.47 -6.50 26.86
CA ILE A 103 -4.30 -7.64 27.74
C ILE A 103 -3.37 -8.68 27.12
N GLY A 104 -2.23 -8.87 27.79
CA GLY A 104 -1.42 -10.07 27.70
C GLY A 104 -0.38 -10.12 26.58
N PHE A 105 0.62 -10.97 26.81
CA PHE A 105 1.74 -11.25 25.90
C PHE A 105 1.26 -11.78 24.53
N LEU A 106 0.26 -12.66 24.52
CA LEU A 106 -0.32 -13.21 23.30
C LEU A 106 -0.91 -12.13 22.39
N ASN A 107 -1.61 -11.14 22.96
CA ASN A 107 -2.16 -10.03 22.17
C ASN A 107 -1.06 -9.19 21.49
N ARG A 108 0.10 -9.05 22.12
CA ARG A 108 1.26 -8.36 21.52
C ARG A 108 1.86 -9.15 20.37
N ILE A 109 2.00 -10.48 20.51
CA ILE A 109 2.51 -11.35 19.44
C ILE A 109 1.59 -11.32 18.23
N VAL A 110 0.27 -11.50 18.44
CA VAL A 110 -0.73 -11.39 17.37
C VAL A 110 -0.65 -10.01 16.72
N GLY A 111 -0.49 -8.95 17.51
CA GLY A 111 -0.30 -7.60 17.00
C GLY A 111 0.94 -7.45 16.12
N ALA A 112 2.05 -8.07 16.51
CA ALA A 112 3.28 -8.05 15.71
C ALA A 112 3.09 -8.74 14.35
N ILE A 113 2.47 -9.92 14.35
CA ILE A 113 2.19 -10.67 13.11
C ILE A 113 1.28 -9.84 12.18
N LEU A 114 0.17 -9.32 12.70
CA LEU A 114 -0.76 -8.50 11.92
C LEU A 114 -0.10 -7.19 11.43
N GLY A 115 0.76 -6.59 12.26
CA GLY A 115 1.52 -5.41 11.89
C GLY A 115 2.52 -5.66 10.78
N PHE A 116 3.21 -6.80 10.83
CA PHE A 116 4.09 -7.25 9.77
C PHE A 116 3.33 -7.47 8.45
N VAL A 117 2.23 -8.23 8.49
CA VAL A 117 1.37 -8.48 7.32
C VAL A 117 0.87 -7.17 6.72
N GLN A 118 0.40 -6.24 7.54
CA GLN A 118 -0.07 -4.94 7.05
C GLN A 118 1.05 -4.14 6.37
N MET A 119 2.25 -4.09 6.94
CA MET A 119 3.37 -3.38 6.33
C MET A 119 3.94 -4.10 5.10
N TYR A 120 3.85 -5.43 5.05
CA TYR A 120 4.13 -6.19 3.84
C TYR A 120 3.20 -5.77 2.69
N LEU A 121 1.89 -5.68 2.94
CA LEU A 121 0.93 -5.21 1.95
C LEU A 121 1.18 -3.76 1.51
N VAL A 122 1.53 -2.87 2.45
CA VAL A 122 1.90 -1.47 2.12
C VAL A 122 3.14 -1.45 1.24
N ALA A 123 4.18 -2.18 1.61
CA ALA A 123 5.42 -2.28 0.86
C ALA A 123 5.18 -2.83 -0.55
N PHE A 124 4.35 -3.88 -0.66
CA PHE A 124 3.96 -4.45 -1.95
C PHE A 124 3.29 -3.41 -2.86
N VAL A 125 2.33 -2.64 -2.35
CA VAL A 125 1.67 -1.57 -3.11
C VAL A 125 2.68 -0.51 -3.56
N ILE A 126 3.60 -0.11 -2.68
CA ILE A 126 4.64 0.88 -3.02
C ILE A 126 5.56 0.35 -4.13
N ILE A 127 6.03 -0.91 -4.02
CA ILE A 127 6.88 -1.55 -5.03
C ILE A 127 6.15 -1.60 -6.37
N LEU A 128 4.88 -2.02 -6.36
CA LEU A 128 4.08 -2.11 -7.57
C LEU A 128 3.91 -0.75 -8.24
N LEU A 129 3.61 0.30 -7.48
CA LEU A 129 3.50 1.66 -7.99
C LEU A 129 4.82 2.15 -8.60
N LEU A 130 5.96 1.87 -7.95
CA LEU A 130 7.29 2.18 -8.48
C LEU A 130 7.60 1.40 -9.76
N PHE A 131 7.22 0.12 -9.81
CA PHE A 131 7.43 -0.72 -10.98
C PHE A 131 6.60 -0.27 -12.20
N LEU A 132 5.38 0.24 -11.96
CA LEU A 132 4.47 0.77 -13.00
C LEU A 132 4.78 2.21 -13.41
N THR A 133 5.66 2.92 -12.69
CA THR A 133 5.97 4.32 -13.00
C THR A 133 6.86 4.41 -14.24
N PRO A 134 6.41 5.08 -15.34
CA PRO A 134 7.18 5.20 -16.58
C PRO A 134 8.26 6.30 -16.52
N ILE A 135 8.44 6.95 -15.37
CA ILE A 135 9.32 8.11 -15.20
C ILE A 135 10.67 7.66 -14.63
N GLY A 136 11.74 7.99 -15.33
CA GLY A 136 13.10 7.74 -14.87
C GLY A 136 13.48 6.25 -14.86
N ASN A 137 14.35 5.86 -13.92
CA ASN A 137 14.91 4.51 -13.81
C ASN A 137 14.26 3.68 -12.68
N THR A 138 13.02 4.00 -12.31
CA THR A 138 12.33 3.39 -11.15
C THR A 138 12.14 1.89 -11.30
N LYS A 139 11.81 1.44 -12.51
CA LYS A 139 11.65 0.01 -12.81
C LYS A 139 12.97 -0.74 -12.60
N ALA A 140 14.08 -0.24 -13.11
CA ALA A 140 15.40 -0.84 -12.93
C ALA A 140 15.81 -0.89 -11.45
N LEU A 141 15.50 0.16 -10.67
CA LEU A 141 15.76 0.16 -9.22
C LEU A 141 14.99 -0.94 -8.48
N VAL A 142 13.76 -1.23 -8.91
CA VAL A 142 12.97 -2.35 -8.33
C VAL A 142 13.55 -3.69 -8.76
N GLU A 143 13.93 -3.84 -10.04
CA GLU A 143 14.52 -5.06 -10.58
C GLU A 143 15.89 -5.40 -9.94
N GLU A 144 16.66 -4.41 -9.51
CA GLU A 144 17.90 -4.58 -8.76
C GLU A 144 17.69 -5.01 -7.29
N SER A 145 16.46 -4.94 -6.77
CA SER A 145 16.13 -5.32 -5.41
C SER A 145 15.65 -6.78 -5.36
N ASN A 146 16.43 -7.63 -4.72
CA ASN A 146 16.08 -9.04 -4.55
C ASN A 146 14.78 -9.20 -3.73
N LEU A 147 14.62 -8.43 -2.64
CA LEU A 147 13.41 -8.49 -1.81
C LEU A 147 12.17 -7.99 -2.55
N ALA A 148 12.29 -6.91 -3.34
CA ALA A 148 11.17 -6.39 -4.10
C ALA A 148 10.71 -7.42 -5.15
N MET A 149 11.64 -8.01 -5.89
CA MET A 149 11.33 -9.05 -6.87
C MET A 149 10.76 -10.31 -6.23
N GLU A 150 11.30 -10.73 -5.08
CA GLU A 150 10.75 -11.85 -4.30
C GLU A 150 9.31 -11.57 -3.88
N MET A 151 9.02 -10.36 -3.38
CA MET A 151 7.66 -9.96 -2.98
C MET A 151 6.70 -9.98 -4.17
N LEU A 152 7.10 -9.48 -5.35
CA LEU A 152 6.28 -9.48 -6.55
C LEU A 152 6.00 -10.91 -7.06
N ASN A 153 6.98 -11.80 -6.98
CA ASN A 153 6.88 -13.18 -7.46
C ASN A 153 6.15 -14.09 -6.47
N SER A 154 6.33 -13.89 -5.16
CA SER A 154 5.78 -14.76 -4.12
C SER A 154 4.31 -14.46 -3.79
N THR A 155 3.75 -13.34 -4.30
CA THR A 155 2.36 -12.97 -4.06
C THR A 155 1.53 -12.85 -5.36
N PRO A 156 1.34 -13.96 -6.10
CA PRO A 156 0.63 -13.93 -7.38
C PRO A 156 -0.82 -13.44 -7.24
N VAL A 157 -1.49 -13.75 -6.13
CA VAL A 157 -2.87 -13.29 -5.86
C VAL A 157 -2.96 -11.77 -5.81
N LEU A 158 -1.99 -11.09 -5.18
CA LEU A 158 -1.94 -9.63 -5.16
C LEU A 158 -1.51 -9.08 -6.51
N SER A 159 -0.54 -9.69 -7.18
CA SER A 159 -0.12 -9.30 -8.52
C SER A 159 -1.29 -9.37 -9.51
N ASP A 160 -2.07 -10.44 -9.48
CA ASP A 160 -3.23 -10.61 -10.37
C ASP A 160 -4.37 -9.66 -10.00
N PHE A 161 -4.58 -9.42 -8.70
CA PHE A 161 -5.54 -8.40 -8.23
C PHE A 161 -5.24 -7.02 -8.80
N PHE A 162 -3.96 -6.65 -8.93
CA PHE A 162 -3.55 -5.37 -9.49
C PHE A 162 -3.42 -5.37 -11.02
N LYS A 163 -3.02 -6.49 -11.66
CA LYS A 163 -3.01 -6.62 -13.13
C LYS A 163 -4.39 -6.42 -13.76
N THR A 164 -5.45 -6.78 -13.05
CA THR A 164 -6.84 -6.54 -13.51
C THR A 164 -7.30 -5.09 -13.33
N MET A 165 -6.48 -4.24 -12.73
CA MET A 165 -6.77 -2.81 -12.52
C MET A 165 -6.11 -1.91 -13.57
N PHE A 166 -5.01 -2.37 -14.13
CA PHE A 166 -4.19 -1.66 -15.08
C PHE A 166 -4.12 -2.42 -16.40
#